data_e8c1adc8b1c5080d7a564a0f9a38e569
#
_entry.id   e8c1adc8b1c5080d7a564a0f9a38e569
#
_cell.length_a   1.000
_cell.length_b   1.000
_cell.length_c   1.000
_cell.angle_alpha   90.00
_cell.angle_beta   90.00
_cell.angle_gamma   90.00
#
_symmetry.space_group_name_H-M   'P 1'
#
loop_
_entity.id
_entity.type
_entity.pdbx_description
1 polymer ?
#
loop_
_entity_poly.entity_id
_entity_poly.type
_entity_poly.pdbx_seq_one_letter_code
_entity_poly.pdbx_strand_id
1 'polypeptide(L)'
;MSTTSVVRTVGGALLAAGEAPLAEEALRLRALALRSRHDTVVDALARRAGSPVPSSALVARLATGVPVPATLITPDALPATLALATALVGMQRSEAELQAGVDLFEAVLTGHGPRALSSHDQRHLAQGAFLAGRHDLVEHALGVLPRLTDAVASGLRADLANPVVAGPGVRAHPEWEQLFGARFVARELAPPQVDPGQACLFDGLHLSPSRSVDGPLVSVVVPAYRPDEGLITSVRSILAQSYGHLEVLLVDDCSGPAYDELFARAESLDERVRLVRQERNGGSYLARNAALTQARGELVTTQDADDWSHPERIAAQVALMAHYPEAPASRSAAIRCRPDLTRQWFGYSPERMNASALMVRREALDQVGGYDQIRKGADSEMYERLKLLGEVVDVAEPLAVTRLAAGSLSRADFSFGRHSPDRVLFRSAFRDWHRRLAQDGDAHALAGHRDGQEPYPVPRSFVRDLPHAAPASEHLPVVLLADLADPVPVGMALEQLTAGSEDRLGVLGREDLSRAGVEGPSWDPLLLAAVREGRVEVLVDGDVVHADTLVALEPSLLALPALPLPALSVDRVLLAAVPPGPTEPVRDLEAAAATVRERWGVAPVWVARDAADQRAWAGEGWQLPLLATELRP
;
A
#
# COMPACT_ATOMS: atom_id res chain seq x y z
N MET A 1 -31.70 10.56 -14.36
CA MET A 1 -31.51 11.56 -13.29
C MET A 1 -30.06 11.67 -12.93
N SER A 2 -29.55 12.86 -12.84
CA SER A 2 -28.11 13.14 -12.94
C SER A 2 -27.33 12.71 -11.71
N THR A 3 -26.08 12.23 -11.92
CA THR A 3 -25.01 12.03 -10.92
C THR A 3 -24.88 13.16 -9.88
N THR A 4 -25.45 14.30 -10.14
CA THR A 4 -25.53 15.47 -9.25
C THR A 4 -26.38 15.23 -7.99
N SER A 5 -27.34 14.28 -8.00
CA SER A 5 -28.19 13.95 -6.84
C SER A 5 -27.39 13.13 -5.80
N VAL A 6 -26.62 12.14 -6.26
CA VAL A 6 -25.83 11.24 -5.39
C VAL A 6 -24.82 12.02 -4.54
N VAL A 7 -24.27 13.10 -5.07
CA VAL A 7 -23.24 13.89 -4.42
C VAL A 7 -23.79 15.01 -3.56
N ARG A 8 -24.98 15.50 -3.85
CA ARG A 8 -25.67 16.32 -2.85
C ARG A 8 -25.81 15.57 -1.53
N THR A 9 -25.88 14.26 -1.55
CA THR A 9 -26.09 13.44 -0.37
C THR A 9 -24.79 13.09 0.35
N VAL A 10 -23.74 12.63 -0.33
CA VAL A 10 -22.44 12.37 0.33
C VAL A 10 -21.79 13.71 0.72
N GLY A 11 -21.79 14.70 -0.16
CA GLY A 11 -21.31 16.05 0.14
C GLY A 11 -22.25 16.81 1.09
N GLY A 12 -23.56 16.63 1.01
CA GLY A 12 -24.55 17.25 1.88
C GLY A 12 -24.58 16.66 3.29
N ALA A 13 -24.37 15.35 3.41
CA ALA A 13 -24.26 14.67 4.70
C ALA A 13 -22.98 15.07 5.44
N LEU A 14 -21.87 15.17 4.72
CA LEU A 14 -20.62 15.69 5.28
C LEU A 14 -20.69 17.20 5.57
N LEU A 15 -21.45 17.97 4.78
CA LEU A 15 -21.62 19.42 4.97
C LEU A 15 -22.69 19.78 6.02
N ALA A 16 -23.60 18.86 6.35
CA ALA A 16 -24.64 19.08 7.36
C ALA A 16 -24.26 18.63 8.78
N ALA A 17 -23.12 17.94 8.95
CA ALA A 17 -22.52 17.68 10.26
C ALA A 17 -21.91 18.98 10.84
N GLY A 18 -22.79 19.90 11.19
CA GLY A 18 -22.56 21.32 11.38
C GLY A 18 -21.72 21.75 12.60
N GLU A 19 -20.83 20.93 13.17
CA GLU A 19 -19.99 21.33 14.30
C GLU A 19 -18.57 20.72 14.31
N ALA A 20 -18.17 19.93 13.31
CA ALA A 20 -16.77 19.51 13.23
C ALA A 20 -15.88 20.73 12.89
N PRO A 21 -14.71 20.91 13.55
CA PRO A 21 -13.78 21.96 13.17
C PRO A 21 -13.51 21.91 11.67
N LEU A 22 -13.47 23.07 11.01
CA LEU A 22 -13.27 23.20 9.55
C LEU A 22 -12.11 22.38 9.01
N ALA A 23 -11.07 22.22 9.82
CA ALA A 23 -9.90 21.41 9.50
C ALA A 23 -10.19 19.91 9.45
N GLU A 24 -11.04 19.38 10.34
CA GLU A 24 -11.38 17.96 10.38
C GLU A 24 -12.23 17.56 9.17
N GLU A 25 -13.19 18.38 8.81
CA GLU A 25 -13.99 18.19 7.61
C GLU A 25 -13.12 18.19 6.34
N ALA A 26 -12.17 19.12 6.23
CA ALA A 26 -11.24 19.18 5.10
C ALA A 26 -10.36 17.92 5.01
N LEU A 27 -9.90 17.38 6.14
CA LEU A 27 -9.13 16.14 6.19
C LEU A 27 -9.97 14.93 5.74
N ARG A 28 -11.22 14.84 6.16
CA ARG A 28 -12.17 13.79 5.73
C ARG A 28 -12.43 13.85 4.23
N LEU A 29 -12.73 15.03 3.70
CA LEU A 29 -12.93 15.23 2.26
C LEU A 29 -11.66 14.91 1.44
N ARG A 30 -10.47 15.26 1.94
CA ARG A 30 -9.20 14.90 1.31
C ARG A 30 -9.03 13.38 1.21
N ALA A 31 -9.24 12.67 2.32
CA ALA A 31 -9.11 11.23 2.34
C ALA A 31 -10.14 10.56 1.41
N LEU A 32 -11.37 11.06 1.40
CA LEU A 32 -12.42 10.62 0.49
C LEU A 32 -12.05 10.89 -0.99
N ALA A 33 -11.50 12.06 -1.32
CA ALA A 33 -11.03 12.39 -2.66
C ALA A 33 -9.92 11.45 -3.13
N LEU A 34 -8.89 11.23 -2.30
CA LEU A 34 -7.77 10.34 -2.60
C LEU A 34 -8.20 8.88 -2.80
N ARG A 35 -9.20 8.41 -2.05
CA ARG A 35 -9.69 7.03 -2.10
C ARG A 35 -10.67 6.81 -3.24
N SER A 36 -11.66 7.69 -3.41
CA SER A 36 -12.67 7.58 -4.46
C SER A 36 -12.16 8.01 -5.83
N ARG A 37 -11.23 8.96 -5.87
CA ARG A 37 -10.73 9.64 -7.07
C ARG A 37 -11.85 10.29 -7.91
N HIS A 38 -12.97 10.63 -7.26
CA HIS A 38 -14.20 11.08 -7.92
C HIS A 38 -14.30 12.60 -7.94
N ASP A 39 -14.63 13.17 -9.11
CA ASP A 39 -14.67 14.62 -9.35
C ASP A 39 -15.57 15.36 -8.38
N THR A 40 -16.73 14.81 -8.05
CA THR A 40 -17.67 15.48 -7.16
C THR A 40 -17.21 15.60 -5.73
N VAL A 41 -16.34 14.70 -5.26
CA VAL A 41 -15.67 14.84 -3.95
C VAL A 41 -14.63 15.94 -4.03
N VAL A 42 -13.88 16.00 -5.13
CA VAL A 42 -12.91 17.07 -5.38
C VAL A 42 -13.62 18.42 -5.51
N ASP A 43 -14.79 18.46 -6.16
CA ASP A 43 -15.65 19.65 -6.24
C ASP A 43 -16.18 20.08 -4.87
N ALA A 44 -16.55 19.14 -4.00
CA ALA A 44 -16.94 19.45 -2.63
C ALA A 44 -15.79 20.09 -1.86
N LEU A 45 -14.58 19.54 -2.02
CA LEU A 45 -13.37 20.08 -1.40
C LEU A 45 -13.02 21.46 -1.96
N ALA A 46 -13.13 21.67 -3.27
CA ALA A 46 -12.93 22.97 -3.91
C ALA A 46 -13.93 24.03 -3.41
N ARG A 47 -15.22 23.68 -3.31
CA ARG A 47 -16.24 24.58 -2.72
C ARG A 47 -15.92 24.92 -1.27
N ARG A 48 -15.49 23.93 -0.49
CA ARG A 48 -15.13 24.13 0.92
C ARG A 48 -13.90 25.04 1.07
N ALA A 49 -12.98 24.99 0.11
CA ALA A 49 -11.86 25.90 0.00
C ALA A 49 -12.26 27.31 -0.47
N GLY A 50 -13.51 27.54 -0.80
CA GLY A 50 -14.00 28.86 -1.29
C GLY A 50 -13.83 29.06 -2.80
N SER A 51 -13.66 27.98 -3.59
CA SER A 51 -13.63 28.09 -5.05
C SER A 51 -15.02 28.49 -5.59
N PRO A 52 -15.07 29.53 -6.43
CA PRO A 52 -16.33 29.97 -7.06
C PRO A 52 -16.77 29.05 -8.23
N VAL A 53 -15.93 28.09 -8.61
CA VAL A 53 -16.13 27.19 -9.75
C VAL A 53 -15.84 25.75 -9.34
N PRO A 54 -16.37 24.73 -10.06
CA PRO A 54 -15.99 23.33 -9.87
C PRO A 54 -14.49 23.11 -10.01
N SER A 55 -13.98 22.03 -9.42
CA SER A 55 -12.54 21.69 -9.40
C SER A 55 -11.94 21.59 -10.80
N SER A 56 -12.65 20.99 -11.75
CA SER A 56 -12.21 20.87 -13.14
C SER A 56 -12.04 22.25 -13.82
N ALA A 57 -12.97 23.17 -13.60
CA ALA A 57 -12.88 24.53 -14.11
C ALA A 57 -11.78 25.34 -13.40
N LEU A 58 -11.56 25.13 -12.10
CA LEU A 58 -10.46 25.72 -11.37
C LEU A 58 -9.11 25.25 -11.96
N VAL A 59 -8.93 23.94 -12.14
CA VAL A 59 -7.73 23.34 -12.75
C VAL A 59 -7.49 23.91 -14.15
N ALA A 60 -8.53 23.99 -15.00
CA ALA A 60 -8.40 24.54 -16.35
C ALA A 60 -7.99 26.04 -16.33
N ARG A 61 -8.49 26.82 -15.40
CA ARG A 61 -8.09 28.24 -15.24
C ARG A 61 -6.66 28.40 -14.78
N LEU A 62 -6.22 27.62 -13.77
CA LEU A 62 -4.84 27.64 -13.31
C LEU A 62 -3.86 27.20 -14.40
N ALA A 63 -4.21 26.17 -15.19
CA ALA A 63 -3.43 25.71 -16.34
C ALA A 63 -3.21 26.78 -17.43
N THR A 64 -4.07 27.83 -17.49
CA THR A 64 -3.87 28.99 -18.39
C THR A 64 -3.08 30.14 -17.74
N GLY A 65 -2.50 29.95 -16.56
CA GLY A 65 -1.72 30.94 -15.84
C GLY A 65 -2.55 32.00 -15.09
N VAL A 66 -3.87 31.76 -14.93
CA VAL A 66 -4.71 32.64 -14.09
C VAL A 66 -4.32 32.46 -12.63
N PRO A 67 -4.05 33.54 -11.87
CA PRO A 67 -3.68 33.44 -10.47
C PRO A 67 -4.72 32.69 -9.62
N VAL A 68 -4.23 32.04 -8.56
CA VAL A 68 -5.10 31.39 -7.56
C VAL A 68 -6.05 32.43 -6.97
N PRO A 69 -7.39 32.19 -6.94
CA PRO A 69 -8.36 33.11 -6.39
C PRO A 69 -8.05 33.45 -4.92
N ALA A 70 -8.12 34.72 -4.55
CA ALA A 70 -7.84 35.18 -3.19
C ALA A 70 -8.76 34.53 -2.13
N THR A 71 -9.96 34.07 -2.53
CA THR A 71 -10.89 33.35 -1.66
C THR A 71 -10.35 32.02 -1.14
N LEU A 72 -9.44 31.37 -1.89
CA LEU A 72 -8.83 30.10 -1.50
C LEU A 72 -7.67 30.28 -0.50
N ILE A 73 -7.13 31.49 -0.37
CA ILE A 73 -5.99 31.76 0.53
C ILE A 73 -6.39 32.60 1.75
N THR A 74 -7.68 32.69 2.07
CA THR A 74 -8.10 33.28 3.36
C THR A 74 -7.78 32.35 4.52
N PRO A 75 -7.54 32.86 5.74
CA PRO A 75 -7.21 32.00 6.90
C PRO A 75 -8.21 30.86 7.13
N ASP A 76 -9.51 31.10 6.93
CA ASP A 76 -10.57 30.09 7.10
C ASP A 76 -10.59 29.05 5.98
N ALA A 77 -10.10 29.40 4.79
CA ALA A 77 -10.03 28.49 3.64
C ALA A 77 -8.78 27.59 3.67
N LEU A 78 -7.70 27.97 4.38
CA LEU A 78 -6.41 27.29 4.33
C LEU A 78 -6.48 25.77 4.54
N PRO A 79 -7.20 25.23 5.56
CA PRO A 79 -7.26 23.78 5.74
C PRO A 79 -7.84 23.06 4.53
N ALA A 80 -8.89 23.60 3.92
CA ALA A 80 -9.55 23.01 2.75
C ALA A 80 -8.70 23.20 1.47
N THR A 81 -8.01 24.33 1.32
CA THR A 81 -7.11 24.58 0.20
C THR A 81 -5.91 23.65 0.22
N LEU A 82 -5.26 23.43 1.37
CA LEU A 82 -4.16 22.48 1.52
C LEU A 82 -4.63 21.03 1.29
N ALA A 83 -5.84 20.71 1.74
CA ALA A 83 -6.46 19.41 1.48
C ALA A 83 -6.73 19.21 -0.02
N LEU A 84 -7.26 20.23 -0.73
CA LEU A 84 -7.46 20.22 -2.17
C LEU A 84 -6.13 20.09 -2.93
N ALA A 85 -5.14 20.89 -2.58
CA ALA A 85 -3.80 20.80 -3.15
C ALA A 85 -3.20 19.40 -3.02
N THR A 86 -3.27 18.83 -1.80
CA THR A 86 -2.81 17.45 -1.54
C THR A 86 -3.59 16.41 -2.36
N ALA A 87 -4.90 16.57 -2.50
CA ALA A 87 -5.73 15.65 -3.29
C ALA A 87 -5.35 15.71 -4.78
N LEU A 88 -5.25 16.89 -5.37
CA LEU A 88 -4.88 17.08 -6.78
C LEU A 88 -3.49 16.49 -7.09
N VAL A 89 -2.48 16.83 -6.28
CA VAL A 89 -1.13 16.28 -6.47
C VAL A 89 -1.08 14.77 -6.19
N GLY A 90 -1.79 14.30 -5.16
CA GLY A 90 -1.74 12.89 -4.73
C GLY A 90 -2.47 11.93 -5.66
N MET A 91 -3.53 12.37 -6.31
CA MET A 91 -4.27 11.55 -7.28
C MET A 91 -3.51 11.33 -8.58
N GLN A 92 -2.70 12.30 -9.02
CA GLN A 92 -1.90 12.22 -10.26
C GLN A 92 -2.72 11.74 -11.48
N ARG A 93 -3.94 12.28 -11.66
CA ARG A 93 -4.83 11.89 -12.76
C ARG A 93 -4.45 12.58 -14.09
N SER A 94 -3.89 13.81 -13.99
CA SER A 94 -3.39 14.58 -15.13
C SER A 94 -2.27 15.52 -14.72
N GLU A 95 -1.47 15.97 -15.68
CA GLU A 95 -0.45 16.99 -15.48
C GLU A 95 -1.06 18.33 -15.04
N ALA A 96 -2.22 18.70 -15.59
CA ALA A 96 -2.92 19.93 -15.20
C ALA A 96 -3.36 19.91 -13.73
N GLU A 97 -3.83 18.78 -13.21
CA GLU A 97 -4.16 18.65 -11.78
C GLU A 97 -2.91 18.73 -10.89
N LEU A 98 -1.82 18.09 -11.31
CA LEU A 98 -0.54 18.16 -10.59
C LEU A 98 -0.07 19.63 -10.49
N GLN A 99 -0.05 20.36 -11.61
CA GLN A 99 0.32 21.77 -11.65
C GLN A 99 -0.61 22.63 -10.78
N ALA A 100 -1.93 22.46 -10.91
CA ALA A 100 -2.91 23.21 -10.12
C ALA A 100 -2.75 22.97 -8.61
N GLY A 101 -2.48 21.72 -8.20
CA GLY A 101 -2.22 21.42 -6.79
C GLY A 101 -0.94 22.07 -6.27
N VAL A 102 0.12 22.14 -7.10
CA VAL A 102 1.36 22.84 -6.77
C VAL A 102 1.12 24.36 -6.69
N ASP A 103 0.36 24.95 -7.62
CA ASP A 103 0.01 26.38 -7.59
C ASP A 103 -0.76 26.76 -6.33
N LEU A 104 -1.67 25.90 -5.85
CA LEU A 104 -2.38 26.11 -4.59
C LEU A 104 -1.42 26.12 -3.39
N PHE A 105 -0.49 25.18 -3.32
CA PHE A 105 0.54 25.15 -2.28
C PHE A 105 1.45 26.39 -2.32
N GLU A 106 1.88 26.79 -3.51
CA GLU A 106 2.73 27.98 -3.70
C GLU A 106 2.01 29.26 -3.29
N ALA A 107 0.72 29.38 -3.62
CA ALA A 107 -0.11 30.52 -3.22
C ALA A 107 -0.25 30.62 -1.68
N VAL A 108 -0.42 29.48 -1.00
CA VAL A 108 -0.44 29.45 0.47
C VAL A 108 0.93 29.81 1.05
N LEU A 109 2.03 29.29 0.50
CA LEU A 109 3.38 29.63 0.94
C LEU A 109 3.65 31.12 0.78
N THR A 110 3.29 31.70 -0.36
CA THR A 110 3.53 33.12 -0.67
C THR A 110 2.67 34.03 0.20
N GLY A 111 1.39 33.67 0.40
CA GLY A 111 0.45 34.52 1.15
C GLY A 111 0.60 34.42 2.68
N HIS A 112 1.02 33.29 3.23
CA HIS A 112 1.01 33.02 4.67
C HIS A 112 2.38 32.56 5.22
N GLY A 113 3.34 32.32 4.35
CA GLY A 113 4.68 31.86 4.73
C GLY A 113 4.74 30.38 5.12
N PRO A 114 5.96 29.88 5.39
CA PRO A 114 6.20 28.45 5.58
C PRO A 114 5.60 27.88 6.88
N ARG A 115 5.25 28.72 7.85
CA ARG A 115 4.63 28.28 9.12
C ARG A 115 3.19 27.83 8.95
N ALA A 116 2.50 28.28 7.90
CA ALA A 116 1.15 27.87 7.57
C ALA A 116 1.08 26.43 7.05
N LEU A 117 2.21 25.87 6.63
CA LEU A 117 2.34 24.51 6.11
C LEU A 117 2.81 23.55 7.21
N SER A 118 2.08 22.45 7.43
CA SER A 118 2.55 21.35 8.28
C SER A 118 3.80 20.68 7.68
N SER A 119 4.47 19.79 8.42
CA SER A 119 5.60 19.02 7.89
C SER A 119 5.20 18.16 6.68
N HIS A 120 3.96 17.65 6.68
CA HIS A 120 3.43 16.91 5.54
C HIS A 120 3.18 17.82 4.33
N ASP A 121 2.57 19.00 4.54
CA ASP A 121 2.31 19.94 3.46
C ASP A 121 3.61 20.47 2.85
N GLN A 122 4.64 20.73 3.67
CA GLN A 122 5.96 21.13 3.18
C GLN A 122 6.59 20.07 2.30
N ARG A 123 6.50 18.81 2.70
CA ARG A 123 6.96 17.69 1.88
C ARG A 123 6.12 17.55 0.60
N HIS A 124 4.80 17.65 0.69
CA HIS A 124 3.89 17.55 -0.46
C HIS A 124 4.14 18.65 -1.48
N LEU A 125 4.36 19.90 -1.03
CA LEU A 125 4.74 21.00 -1.89
C LEU A 125 6.06 20.69 -2.61
N ALA A 126 7.12 20.36 -1.86
CA ALA A 126 8.44 20.20 -2.43
C ALA A 126 8.51 19.00 -3.41
N GLN A 127 7.91 17.87 -3.05
CA GLN A 127 7.82 16.70 -3.93
C GLN A 127 6.89 16.94 -5.12
N GLY A 128 5.74 17.58 -4.90
CA GLY A 128 4.79 17.94 -5.96
C GLY A 128 5.42 18.90 -6.97
N ALA A 129 6.13 19.93 -6.52
CA ALA A 129 6.86 20.86 -7.38
C ALA A 129 7.92 20.15 -8.23
N PHE A 130 8.69 19.22 -7.65
CA PHE A 130 9.66 18.41 -8.41
C PHE A 130 8.96 17.57 -9.50
N LEU A 131 7.90 16.86 -9.14
CA LEU A 131 7.14 16.03 -10.08
C LEU A 131 6.46 16.83 -11.19
N ALA A 132 6.10 18.09 -10.91
CA ALA A 132 5.54 19.03 -11.85
C ALA A 132 6.60 19.77 -12.70
N GLY A 133 7.89 19.47 -12.54
CA GLY A 133 8.99 20.13 -13.25
C GLY A 133 9.25 21.59 -12.80
N ARG A 134 8.65 22.03 -11.68
CA ARG A 134 8.84 23.38 -11.11
C ARG A 134 10.11 23.41 -10.26
N HIS A 135 11.27 23.27 -10.93
CA HIS A 135 12.58 23.19 -10.26
C HIS A 135 12.94 24.48 -9.52
N ASP A 136 12.57 25.63 -10.05
CA ASP A 136 12.68 26.95 -9.40
C ASP A 136 11.98 26.98 -8.04
N LEU A 137 10.76 26.44 -7.98
CA LEU A 137 9.98 26.34 -6.76
C LEU A 137 10.58 25.34 -5.77
N VAL A 138 11.17 24.24 -6.26
CA VAL A 138 11.88 23.28 -5.40
C VAL A 138 13.09 23.93 -4.74
N GLU A 139 13.90 24.69 -5.49
CA GLU A 139 15.05 25.44 -4.93
C GLU A 139 14.60 26.45 -3.88
N HIS A 140 13.55 27.22 -4.17
CA HIS A 140 12.94 28.12 -3.20
C HIS A 140 12.47 27.39 -1.94
N ALA A 141 11.72 26.27 -2.11
CA ALA A 141 11.23 25.46 -1.01
C ALA A 141 12.35 24.91 -0.12
N LEU A 142 13.46 24.45 -0.71
CA LEU A 142 14.65 23.99 0.02
C LEU A 142 15.30 25.10 0.87
N GLY A 143 15.16 26.35 0.46
CA GLY A 143 15.68 27.51 1.19
C GLY A 143 14.78 28.00 2.34
N VAL A 144 13.45 27.81 2.23
CA VAL A 144 12.48 28.44 3.14
C VAL A 144 11.67 27.49 4.01
N LEU A 145 11.58 26.19 3.67
CA LEU A 145 10.76 25.22 4.39
C LEU A 145 11.53 24.52 5.53
N PRO A 146 11.29 24.90 6.80
CA PRO A 146 12.14 24.45 7.92
C PRO A 146 11.79 23.04 8.45
N ARG A 147 10.71 22.42 7.95
CA ARG A 147 10.21 21.10 8.43
C ARG A 147 10.41 19.98 7.43
N LEU A 148 11.19 20.22 6.37
CA LEU A 148 11.62 19.13 5.49
C LEU A 148 12.63 18.25 6.22
N THR A 149 12.42 16.94 6.18
CA THR A 149 13.40 16.00 6.73
C THR A 149 14.67 15.98 5.88
N ASP A 150 15.82 15.69 6.50
CA ASP A 150 17.11 15.60 5.79
C ASP A 150 17.06 14.62 4.62
N ALA A 151 16.33 13.49 4.77
CA ALA A 151 16.17 12.51 3.70
C ALA A 151 15.45 13.10 2.48
N VAL A 152 14.40 13.89 2.69
CA VAL A 152 13.66 14.56 1.60
C VAL A 152 14.49 15.69 1.01
N ALA A 153 15.05 16.57 1.84
CA ALA A 153 15.81 17.73 1.37
C ALA A 153 17.08 17.32 0.58
N SER A 154 17.85 16.35 1.10
CA SER A 154 19.04 15.84 0.40
C SER A 154 18.67 15.11 -0.89
N GLY A 155 17.56 14.36 -0.87
CA GLY A 155 17.02 13.70 -2.06
C GLY A 155 16.66 14.71 -3.16
N LEU A 156 15.94 15.78 -2.82
CA LEU A 156 15.57 16.83 -3.79
C LEU A 156 16.80 17.55 -4.36
N ARG A 157 17.82 17.86 -3.53
CA ARG A 157 19.06 18.46 -4.04
C ARG A 157 19.78 17.54 -5.04
N ALA A 158 19.86 16.25 -4.72
CA ALA A 158 20.44 15.26 -5.62
C ALA A 158 19.64 15.13 -6.93
N ASP A 159 18.31 15.13 -6.83
CA ASP A 159 17.42 14.97 -7.99
C ASP A 159 17.47 16.19 -8.91
N LEU A 160 17.55 17.42 -8.39
CA LEU A 160 17.73 18.64 -9.19
C LEU A 160 19.06 18.65 -9.96
N ALA A 161 20.13 18.13 -9.34
CA ALA A 161 21.44 18.03 -9.97
C ALA A 161 21.58 16.78 -10.88
N ASN A 162 20.60 15.88 -10.91
CA ASN A 162 20.66 14.65 -11.67
C ASN A 162 20.79 14.92 -13.18
N PRO A 163 21.76 14.32 -13.90
CA PRO A 163 21.99 14.56 -15.31
C PRO A 163 20.77 14.36 -16.21
N VAL A 164 19.87 13.43 -15.86
CA VAL A 164 18.63 13.19 -16.60
C VAL A 164 17.63 14.32 -16.43
N VAL A 165 17.58 14.92 -15.24
CA VAL A 165 16.69 16.05 -14.91
C VAL A 165 17.25 17.36 -15.49
N ALA A 166 18.57 17.54 -15.43
CA ALA A 166 19.25 18.73 -15.96
C ALA A 166 19.24 18.84 -17.50
N GLY A 167 18.89 17.76 -18.22
CA GLY A 167 18.67 17.75 -19.66
C GLY A 167 19.73 17.01 -20.49
N PRO A 168 19.43 16.74 -21.78
CA PRO A 168 20.31 15.98 -22.65
C PRO A 168 21.62 16.72 -22.91
N GLY A 169 22.74 16.01 -22.73
CA GLY A 169 24.10 16.52 -22.97
C GLY A 169 24.86 16.89 -21.70
N VAL A 170 24.22 16.89 -20.55
CA VAL A 170 24.89 17.01 -19.26
C VAL A 170 25.44 15.61 -18.91
N ARG A 171 26.78 15.43 -18.98
CA ARG A 171 27.44 14.23 -18.40
C ARG A 171 27.25 14.25 -16.91
N ALA A 172 27.28 13.07 -16.27
CA ALA A 172 27.25 12.93 -14.82
C ALA A 172 28.11 14.03 -14.15
N HIS A 173 27.46 14.92 -13.42
CA HIS A 173 28.11 16.09 -12.86
C HIS A 173 28.80 15.65 -11.57
N PRO A 174 30.08 15.94 -11.32
CA PRO A 174 30.75 15.58 -10.05
C PRO A 174 29.97 16.03 -8.82
N GLU A 175 29.28 17.18 -8.93
CA GLU A 175 28.41 17.71 -7.89
C GLU A 175 27.19 16.81 -7.63
N TRP A 176 26.59 16.23 -8.67
CA TRP A 176 25.48 15.27 -8.51
C TRP A 176 25.90 14.02 -7.76
N GLU A 177 27.04 13.43 -8.08
CA GLU A 177 27.55 12.24 -7.37
C GLU A 177 27.79 12.53 -5.89
N GLN A 178 28.33 13.71 -5.56
CA GLN A 178 28.50 14.16 -4.17
C GLN A 178 27.14 14.28 -3.46
N LEU A 179 26.15 14.91 -4.11
CA LEU A 179 24.80 15.08 -3.55
C LEU A 179 24.07 13.73 -3.44
N PHE A 180 24.24 12.86 -4.43
CA PHE A 180 23.68 11.50 -4.37
C PHE A 180 24.29 10.70 -3.22
N GLY A 181 25.61 10.79 -3.02
CA GLY A 181 26.35 10.13 -1.97
C GLY A 181 26.20 10.73 -0.57
N ALA A 182 25.68 11.96 -0.46
CA ALA A 182 25.69 12.73 0.80
C ALA A 182 25.04 11.99 1.99
N ARG A 183 24.01 11.19 1.75
CA ARG A 183 23.33 10.39 2.80
C ARG A 183 24.20 9.26 3.33
N PHE A 184 25.05 8.68 2.48
CA PHE A 184 26.00 7.65 2.88
C PHE A 184 27.12 8.29 3.71
N VAL A 185 27.70 9.39 3.21
CA VAL A 185 28.77 10.12 3.92
C VAL A 185 28.29 10.62 5.29
N ALA A 186 27.07 11.11 5.41
CA ALA A 186 26.50 11.54 6.69
C ALA A 186 26.32 10.40 7.71
N ARG A 187 26.48 9.16 7.28
CA ARG A 187 26.45 7.93 8.11
C ARG A 187 27.81 7.22 8.13
N GLU A 188 28.88 7.94 7.81
CA GLU A 188 30.27 7.43 7.78
C GLU A 188 30.46 6.26 6.81
N LEU A 189 29.61 6.17 5.78
CA LEU A 189 29.69 5.17 4.71
C LEU A 189 30.39 5.78 3.48
N ALA A 190 31.13 4.97 2.74
CA ALA A 190 31.64 5.37 1.44
C ALA A 190 30.46 5.56 0.46
N PRO A 191 30.42 6.68 -0.30
CA PRO A 191 29.34 6.89 -1.25
C PRO A 191 29.44 5.93 -2.43
N PRO A 192 28.32 5.41 -2.97
CA PRO A 192 28.32 4.65 -4.20
C PRO A 192 28.77 5.51 -5.38
N GLN A 193 29.47 4.89 -6.31
CA GLN A 193 29.88 5.46 -7.58
C GLN A 193 28.90 5.04 -8.68
N VAL A 194 28.78 5.81 -9.75
CA VAL A 194 27.91 5.53 -10.88
C VAL A 194 28.69 5.54 -12.18
N ASP A 195 28.69 4.41 -12.88
CA ASP A 195 29.22 4.33 -14.25
C ASP A 195 28.19 4.96 -15.23
N PRO A 196 28.46 6.12 -15.84
CA PRO A 196 27.54 6.77 -16.75
C PRO A 196 27.44 6.09 -18.12
N GLY A 197 28.26 5.08 -18.40
CA GLY A 197 28.25 4.32 -19.65
C GLY A 197 27.14 3.29 -19.75
N GLN A 198 26.42 3.03 -18.68
CA GLN A 198 25.31 2.08 -18.67
C GLN A 198 24.03 2.68 -19.29
N ALA A 199 23.21 1.82 -19.89
CA ALA A 199 21.92 2.23 -20.48
C ALA A 199 20.94 2.78 -19.42
N CYS A 200 21.08 2.34 -18.19
CA CYS A 200 20.33 2.77 -17.01
C CYS A 200 21.33 3.20 -15.93
N LEU A 201 21.18 4.40 -15.37
CA LEU A 201 22.09 4.91 -14.32
C LEU A 201 22.12 4.00 -13.08
N PHE A 202 20.98 3.38 -12.75
CA PHE A 202 20.90 2.43 -11.63
C PHE A 202 21.85 1.24 -11.84
N ASP A 203 21.96 0.73 -13.07
CA ASP A 203 22.83 -0.41 -13.39
C ASP A 203 24.33 -0.04 -13.39
N GLY A 204 24.61 1.25 -13.38
CA GLY A 204 25.95 1.81 -13.17
C GLY A 204 26.42 1.89 -11.70
N LEU A 205 25.53 1.60 -10.74
CA LEU A 205 25.89 1.64 -9.32
C LEU A 205 26.95 0.58 -8.99
N HIS A 206 28.06 1.04 -8.41
CA HIS A 206 29.13 0.17 -7.95
C HIS A 206 29.90 0.79 -6.77
N LEU A 207 30.52 -0.05 -5.98
CA LEU A 207 31.46 0.34 -4.93
C LEU A 207 32.31 -0.87 -4.56
N SER A 208 33.62 -0.68 -4.44
CA SER A 208 34.52 -1.72 -3.95
C SER A 208 34.60 -1.67 -2.42
N PRO A 209 34.68 -2.82 -1.74
CA PRO A 209 34.84 -2.85 -0.30
C PRO A 209 36.24 -2.30 0.09
N SER A 210 36.26 -1.53 1.18
CA SER A 210 37.52 -0.97 1.73
C SER A 210 38.19 -1.91 2.73
N ARG A 211 37.54 -2.97 3.15
CA ARG A 211 37.99 -3.95 4.13
C ARG A 211 37.45 -5.34 3.82
N SER A 212 38.00 -6.36 4.47
CA SER A 212 37.46 -7.71 4.49
C SER A 212 37.05 -8.09 5.90
N VAL A 213 35.88 -8.70 6.05
CA VAL A 213 35.31 -9.15 7.33
C VAL A 213 34.93 -10.60 7.19
N ASP A 214 35.29 -11.41 8.18
CA ASP A 214 34.89 -12.81 8.29
C ASP A 214 33.92 -13.04 9.47
N GLY A 215 33.22 -14.17 9.42
CA GLY A 215 32.29 -14.61 10.44
C GLY A 215 31.52 -15.85 10.02
N PRO A 216 30.34 -16.14 10.59
CA PRO A 216 29.49 -17.26 10.20
C PRO A 216 29.10 -17.19 8.73
N LEU A 217 28.89 -18.36 8.08
CA LEU A 217 28.44 -18.40 6.69
C LEU A 217 27.09 -17.71 6.55
N VAL A 218 26.97 -16.80 5.57
CA VAL A 218 25.73 -16.12 5.19
C VAL A 218 25.23 -16.63 3.84
N SER A 219 24.00 -17.15 3.78
CA SER A 219 23.33 -17.46 2.52
C SER A 219 22.53 -16.24 2.06
N VAL A 220 22.82 -15.76 0.85
CA VAL A 220 22.08 -14.66 0.21
C VAL A 220 21.16 -15.24 -0.87
N VAL A 221 19.85 -15.10 -0.71
CA VAL A 221 18.86 -15.60 -1.66
C VAL A 221 18.45 -14.48 -2.61
N VAL A 222 18.59 -14.71 -3.91
CA VAL A 222 18.25 -13.76 -4.98
C VAL A 222 17.18 -14.38 -5.89
N PRO A 223 15.88 -14.17 -5.62
CA PRO A 223 14.82 -14.66 -6.50
C PRO A 223 14.69 -13.77 -7.73
N ALA A 224 14.60 -14.37 -8.92
CA ALA A 224 14.47 -13.66 -10.18
C ALA A 224 13.45 -14.32 -11.11
N TYR A 225 12.62 -13.50 -11.75
CA TYR A 225 11.69 -13.90 -12.78
C TYR A 225 11.74 -12.93 -13.96
N ARG A 226 12.13 -13.45 -15.13
CA ARG A 226 12.30 -12.66 -16.35
C ARG A 226 13.11 -11.38 -16.10
N PRO A 227 14.30 -11.50 -15.49
CA PRO A 227 15.12 -10.35 -15.12
C PRO A 227 15.67 -9.61 -16.34
N ASP A 228 15.99 -8.34 -16.14
CA ASP A 228 16.82 -7.54 -17.06
C ASP A 228 18.30 -7.53 -16.61
N GLU A 229 19.13 -6.67 -17.19
CA GLU A 229 20.56 -6.52 -16.82
C GLU A 229 20.75 -6.08 -15.36
N GLY A 230 19.73 -5.59 -14.69
CA GLY A 230 19.75 -5.29 -13.26
C GLY A 230 20.13 -6.50 -12.40
N LEU A 231 19.86 -7.74 -12.88
CA LEU A 231 20.31 -8.96 -12.22
C LEU A 231 21.83 -8.99 -12.04
N ILE A 232 22.57 -8.58 -13.06
CA ILE A 232 24.05 -8.53 -13.00
C ILE A 232 24.50 -7.49 -11.97
N THR A 233 23.85 -6.33 -11.93
CA THR A 233 24.12 -5.28 -10.94
C THR A 233 23.84 -5.76 -9.53
N SER A 234 22.72 -6.43 -9.31
CA SER A 234 22.32 -6.98 -8.01
C SER A 234 23.33 -8.03 -7.53
N VAL A 235 23.65 -9.05 -8.34
CA VAL A 235 24.60 -10.10 -7.97
C VAL A 235 26.00 -9.53 -7.72
N ARG A 236 26.49 -8.62 -8.57
CA ARG A 236 27.78 -7.95 -8.36
C ARG A 236 27.83 -7.18 -7.04
N SER A 237 26.76 -6.53 -6.64
CA SER A 237 26.70 -5.79 -5.39
C SER A 237 26.82 -6.69 -4.16
N ILE A 238 26.32 -7.94 -4.25
CA ILE A 238 26.50 -8.96 -3.21
C ILE A 238 27.91 -9.55 -3.23
N LEU A 239 28.47 -9.78 -4.39
CA LEU A 239 29.85 -10.28 -4.50
C LEU A 239 30.89 -9.26 -4.03
N ALA A 240 30.55 -7.96 -4.09
CA ALA A 240 31.34 -6.84 -3.61
C ALA A 240 31.13 -6.51 -2.11
N GLN A 241 30.52 -7.40 -1.32
CA GLN A 241 30.41 -7.19 0.11
C GLN A 241 31.79 -7.25 0.79
N SER A 242 32.00 -6.42 1.83
CA SER A 242 33.16 -6.52 2.72
C SER A 242 33.17 -7.83 3.52
N TYR A 243 32.05 -8.49 3.62
CA TYR A 243 31.87 -9.79 4.25
C TYR A 243 32.12 -10.90 3.24
N GLY A 244 33.25 -11.63 3.41
CA GLY A 244 33.73 -12.61 2.42
C GLY A 244 33.04 -13.99 2.50
N HIS A 245 32.67 -14.43 3.71
CA HIS A 245 32.13 -15.78 3.95
C HIS A 245 30.62 -15.85 3.65
N LEU A 246 30.28 -15.86 2.37
CA LEU A 246 28.89 -15.91 1.88
C LEU A 246 28.74 -16.88 0.69
N GLU A 247 27.53 -17.38 0.50
CA GLU A 247 27.07 -18.04 -0.72
C GLU A 247 25.87 -17.27 -1.29
N VAL A 248 25.72 -17.31 -2.61
CA VAL A 248 24.60 -16.68 -3.32
C VAL A 248 23.75 -17.79 -3.97
N LEU A 249 22.48 -17.86 -3.58
CA LEU A 249 21.49 -18.74 -4.18
C LEU A 249 20.64 -17.91 -5.14
N LEU A 250 21.03 -17.93 -6.42
CA LEU A 250 20.28 -17.28 -7.50
C LEU A 250 19.14 -18.20 -7.93
N VAL A 251 17.89 -17.78 -7.73
CA VAL A 251 16.73 -18.62 -8.03
C VAL A 251 16.00 -18.11 -9.27
N ASP A 252 16.02 -18.93 -10.32
CA ASP A 252 15.17 -18.70 -11.51
C ASP A 252 13.77 -19.26 -11.25
N ASP A 253 12.80 -18.36 -11.08
CA ASP A 253 11.38 -18.70 -10.87
C ASP A 253 10.67 -19.02 -12.20
N CYS A 254 11.28 -19.93 -12.99
CA CYS A 254 10.74 -20.38 -14.28
C CYS A 254 10.61 -19.26 -15.33
N SER A 255 11.69 -18.53 -15.59
CA SER A 255 11.72 -17.42 -16.53
C SER A 255 11.62 -17.84 -18.01
N GLY A 256 12.06 -19.05 -18.33
CA GLY A 256 12.07 -19.62 -19.67
C GLY A 256 13.39 -19.41 -20.42
N PRO A 257 13.57 -20.09 -21.59
CA PRO A 257 14.85 -20.20 -22.28
C PRO A 257 15.47 -18.88 -22.76
N ALA A 258 14.63 -17.86 -22.99
CA ALA A 258 15.11 -16.53 -23.42
C ALA A 258 16.02 -15.86 -22.37
N TYR A 259 15.98 -16.30 -21.12
CA TYR A 259 16.75 -15.74 -20.00
C TYR A 259 17.95 -16.61 -19.59
N ASP A 260 18.13 -17.79 -20.20
CA ASP A 260 19.20 -18.75 -19.84
C ASP A 260 20.59 -18.14 -19.91
N GLU A 261 20.86 -17.33 -20.94
CA GLU A 261 22.17 -16.67 -21.11
C GLU A 261 22.45 -15.67 -19.99
N LEU A 262 21.45 -14.90 -19.58
CA LEU A 262 21.59 -13.92 -18.51
C LEU A 262 21.84 -14.61 -17.15
N PHE A 263 21.11 -15.68 -16.86
CA PHE A 263 21.34 -16.47 -15.64
C PHE A 263 22.72 -17.15 -15.65
N ALA A 264 23.16 -17.71 -16.78
CA ALA A 264 24.48 -18.32 -16.91
C ALA A 264 25.60 -17.27 -16.71
N ARG A 265 25.42 -16.05 -17.26
CA ARG A 265 26.34 -14.94 -17.02
C ARG A 265 26.40 -14.56 -15.53
N ALA A 266 25.25 -14.48 -14.87
CA ALA A 266 25.19 -14.15 -13.45
C ALA A 266 25.87 -15.22 -12.58
N GLU A 267 25.64 -16.51 -12.87
CA GLU A 267 26.27 -17.63 -12.17
C GLU A 267 27.80 -17.66 -12.40
N SER A 268 28.26 -17.32 -13.60
CA SER A 268 29.70 -17.33 -13.95
C SER A 268 30.50 -16.17 -13.32
N LEU A 269 29.86 -15.21 -12.65
CA LEU A 269 30.55 -14.07 -12.04
C LEU A 269 31.50 -14.49 -10.89
N ASP A 270 31.14 -15.55 -10.14
CA ASP A 270 31.91 -16.00 -8.99
C ASP A 270 31.47 -17.43 -8.58
N GLU A 271 32.40 -18.24 -8.07
CA GLU A 271 32.13 -19.60 -7.61
C GLU A 271 31.15 -19.69 -6.41
N ARG A 272 30.97 -18.60 -5.69
CA ARG A 272 29.99 -18.50 -4.59
C ARG A 272 28.54 -18.41 -5.10
N VAL A 273 28.32 -18.14 -6.39
CA VAL A 273 26.99 -18.06 -6.99
C VAL A 273 26.56 -19.44 -7.48
N ARG A 274 25.37 -19.84 -7.08
CA ARG A 274 24.78 -21.12 -7.49
C ARG A 274 23.34 -20.88 -7.99
N LEU A 275 23.07 -21.30 -9.23
CA LEU A 275 21.75 -21.19 -9.84
C LEU A 275 20.84 -22.34 -9.38
N VAL A 276 19.64 -21.99 -8.92
CA VAL A 276 18.54 -22.89 -8.56
C VAL A 276 17.37 -22.62 -9.49
N ARG A 277 16.94 -23.62 -10.25
CA ARG A 277 15.83 -23.45 -11.20
C ARG A 277 14.54 -24.05 -10.65
N GLN A 278 13.43 -23.28 -10.78
CA GLN A 278 12.10 -23.74 -10.45
C GLN A 278 11.41 -24.29 -11.70
N GLU A 279 10.63 -25.36 -11.54
CA GLU A 279 9.87 -25.98 -12.65
C GLU A 279 8.62 -25.15 -13.03
N ARG A 280 8.13 -24.30 -12.12
CA ARG A 280 6.94 -23.46 -12.28
C ARG A 280 7.14 -22.12 -11.60
N ASN A 281 6.55 -21.07 -12.17
CA ASN A 281 6.53 -19.77 -11.54
C ASN A 281 5.65 -19.78 -10.28
N GLY A 282 6.28 -19.63 -9.12
CA GLY A 282 5.65 -19.57 -7.80
C GLY A 282 5.59 -18.16 -7.22
N GLY A 283 6.35 -17.22 -7.79
CA GLY A 283 6.59 -15.90 -7.21
C GLY A 283 7.77 -15.87 -6.25
N SER A 284 8.18 -14.66 -5.88
CA SER A 284 9.41 -14.44 -5.11
C SER A 284 9.48 -15.19 -3.79
N TYR A 285 8.36 -15.41 -3.11
CA TYR A 285 8.36 -16.09 -1.79
C TYR A 285 8.52 -17.60 -1.91
N LEU A 286 7.88 -18.24 -2.90
CA LEU A 286 8.09 -19.66 -3.17
C LEU A 286 9.53 -19.90 -3.67
N ALA A 287 10.05 -19.00 -4.50
CA ALA A 287 11.44 -19.05 -4.93
C ALA A 287 12.41 -18.91 -3.74
N ARG A 288 12.14 -18.00 -2.79
CA ARG A 288 12.91 -17.90 -1.54
C ARG A 288 12.84 -19.19 -0.73
N ASN A 289 11.64 -19.76 -0.54
CA ASN A 289 11.47 -21.01 0.18
C ASN A 289 12.25 -22.17 -0.45
N ALA A 290 12.27 -22.27 -1.77
CA ALA A 290 13.06 -23.28 -2.46
C ALA A 290 14.58 -23.12 -2.20
N ALA A 291 15.08 -21.90 -2.16
CA ALA A 291 16.46 -21.62 -1.79
C ALA A 291 16.75 -21.93 -0.32
N LEU A 292 15.80 -21.67 0.60
CA LEU A 292 15.98 -21.95 2.03
C LEU A 292 16.30 -23.43 2.30
N THR A 293 15.76 -24.36 1.50
CA THR A 293 16.06 -25.80 1.63
C THR A 293 17.48 -26.15 1.23
N GLN A 294 18.16 -25.31 0.47
CA GLN A 294 19.50 -25.51 -0.05
C GLN A 294 20.54 -24.58 0.60
N ALA A 295 20.10 -23.62 1.36
CA ALA A 295 20.96 -22.67 2.04
C ALA A 295 21.71 -23.34 3.18
N ARG A 296 23.02 -23.06 3.30
CA ARG A 296 23.92 -23.67 4.28
C ARG A 296 24.34 -22.69 5.38
N GLY A 297 24.07 -21.40 5.19
CA GLY A 297 24.47 -20.35 6.12
C GLY A 297 23.78 -20.44 7.48
N GLU A 298 24.48 -20.06 8.53
CA GLU A 298 23.95 -19.85 9.87
C GLU A 298 23.01 -18.63 9.89
N LEU A 299 23.25 -17.70 8.98
CA LEU A 299 22.41 -16.53 8.72
C LEU A 299 21.92 -16.59 7.28
N VAL A 300 20.67 -16.20 7.07
CA VAL A 300 20.07 -16.15 5.73
C VAL A 300 19.52 -14.77 5.50
N THR A 301 19.85 -14.16 4.37
CA THR A 301 19.28 -12.87 3.95
C THR A 301 18.76 -12.94 2.52
N THR A 302 17.97 -11.97 2.12
CA THR A 302 17.47 -11.87 0.76
C THR A 302 17.99 -10.62 0.05
N GLN A 303 17.95 -10.66 -1.27
CA GLN A 303 18.28 -9.54 -2.16
C GLN A 303 17.34 -9.60 -3.35
N ASP A 304 16.64 -8.53 -3.66
CA ASP A 304 15.83 -8.49 -4.88
C ASP A 304 16.73 -8.37 -6.12
N ALA A 305 16.33 -9.02 -7.21
CA ALA A 305 17.16 -9.19 -8.41
C ALA A 305 17.46 -7.89 -9.16
N ASP A 306 16.80 -6.79 -8.79
CA ASP A 306 16.94 -5.48 -9.40
C ASP A 306 17.43 -4.38 -8.43
N ASP A 307 17.83 -4.77 -7.20
CA ASP A 307 18.34 -3.87 -6.17
C ASP A 307 19.88 -3.86 -6.11
N TRP A 308 20.45 -2.83 -5.53
CA TRP A 308 21.88 -2.71 -5.24
C TRP A 308 22.14 -2.66 -3.73
N SER A 309 23.12 -3.43 -3.24
CA SER A 309 23.53 -3.45 -1.84
C SER A 309 24.90 -2.78 -1.64
N HIS A 310 24.96 -1.92 -0.63
CA HIS A 310 26.21 -1.32 -0.19
C HIS A 310 27.17 -2.40 0.35
N PRO A 311 28.50 -2.33 0.11
CA PRO A 311 29.47 -3.34 0.57
C PRO A 311 29.44 -3.65 2.07
N GLU A 312 29.05 -2.71 2.90
CA GLU A 312 28.97 -2.89 4.35
C GLU A 312 27.65 -3.53 4.84
N ARG A 313 26.69 -3.85 3.97
CA ARG A 313 25.36 -4.32 4.41
C ARG A 313 25.43 -5.59 5.23
N ILE A 314 26.04 -6.63 4.72
CA ILE A 314 26.10 -7.94 5.40
C ILE A 314 26.95 -7.82 6.67
N ALA A 315 28.11 -7.17 6.60
CA ALA A 315 28.99 -6.99 7.75
C ALA A 315 28.30 -6.24 8.90
N ALA A 316 27.58 -5.17 8.60
CA ALA A 316 26.85 -4.38 9.60
C ALA A 316 25.73 -5.20 10.27
N GLN A 317 24.94 -5.93 9.48
CA GLN A 317 23.85 -6.77 10.00
C GLN A 317 24.38 -7.92 10.85
N VAL A 318 25.45 -8.61 10.41
CA VAL A 318 26.09 -9.68 11.18
C VAL A 318 26.64 -9.14 12.50
N ALA A 319 27.34 -7.99 12.47
CA ALA A 319 27.88 -7.37 13.67
C ALA A 319 26.78 -6.97 14.67
N LEU A 320 25.69 -6.41 14.17
CA LEU A 320 24.53 -6.05 15.01
C LEU A 320 23.90 -7.29 15.65
N MET A 321 23.70 -8.36 14.88
CA MET A 321 23.16 -9.62 15.41
C MET A 321 24.12 -10.32 16.38
N ALA A 322 25.44 -10.17 16.21
CA ALA A 322 26.41 -10.65 17.18
C ALA A 322 26.35 -9.86 18.49
N HIS A 323 26.04 -8.56 18.42
CA HIS A 323 25.86 -7.72 19.60
C HIS A 323 24.53 -8.05 20.35
N TYR A 324 23.50 -8.48 19.60
CA TYR A 324 22.20 -8.90 20.14
C TYR A 324 21.98 -10.40 19.85
N PRO A 325 22.56 -11.32 20.62
CA PRO A 325 22.51 -12.76 20.34
C PRO A 325 21.07 -13.32 20.40
N GLU A 326 20.19 -12.71 21.17
CA GLU A 326 18.77 -13.12 21.27
C GLU A 326 17.91 -12.59 20.10
N ALA A 327 18.41 -11.66 19.29
CA ALA A 327 17.64 -11.14 18.15
C ALA A 327 17.48 -12.22 17.07
N PRO A 328 16.25 -12.57 16.67
CA PRO A 328 16.02 -13.60 15.65
C PRO A 328 16.42 -13.13 14.25
N ALA A 329 16.40 -11.81 14.03
CA ALA A 329 16.66 -11.20 12.73
C ALA A 329 17.15 -9.76 12.83
N SER A 330 17.70 -9.25 11.73
CA SER A 330 18.02 -7.83 11.54
C SER A 330 17.55 -7.32 10.18
N ARG A 331 17.36 -5.99 10.07
CA ARG A 331 17.11 -5.29 8.80
C ARG A 331 18.06 -4.12 8.66
N SER A 332 18.21 -3.61 7.43
CA SER A 332 18.89 -2.34 7.17
C SER A 332 17.95 -1.36 6.46
N ALA A 333 18.25 -0.06 6.55
CA ALA A 333 17.57 0.94 5.74
C ALA A 333 18.04 0.88 4.27
N ALA A 334 17.25 1.48 3.38
CA ALA A 334 17.57 1.64 1.98
C ALA A 334 17.09 3.00 1.46
N ILE A 335 17.75 3.48 0.41
CA ILE A 335 17.30 4.60 -0.40
C ILE A 335 16.55 4.04 -1.62
N ARG A 336 15.36 4.57 -1.88
CA ARG A 336 14.55 4.17 -3.05
C ARG A 336 14.79 5.11 -4.21
N CYS A 337 15.13 4.56 -5.37
CA CYS A 337 15.41 5.31 -6.57
C CYS A 337 14.66 4.74 -7.77
N ARG A 338 14.31 5.62 -8.71
CA ARG A 338 13.92 5.21 -10.07
C ARG A 338 15.13 4.72 -10.85
N PRO A 339 14.96 4.12 -12.05
CA PRO A 339 16.07 3.70 -12.89
C PRO A 339 17.07 4.81 -13.24
N ASP A 340 16.62 6.05 -13.29
CA ASP A 340 17.45 7.24 -13.48
C ASP A 340 18.11 7.77 -12.20
N LEU A 341 17.99 7.06 -11.10
CA LEU A 341 18.45 7.41 -9.75
C LEU A 341 17.76 8.62 -9.12
N THR A 342 16.65 9.11 -9.66
CA THR A 342 15.80 10.08 -8.97
C THR A 342 15.01 9.40 -7.83
N ARG A 343 14.74 10.15 -6.74
CA ARG A 343 14.24 9.61 -5.46
C ARG A 343 12.81 10.00 -5.15
N GLN A 344 12.24 10.99 -5.86
CA GLN A 344 10.97 11.56 -5.44
C GLN A 344 9.78 10.67 -5.79
N TRP A 345 8.98 10.41 -4.78
CA TRP A 345 7.67 9.80 -4.87
C TRP A 345 6.73 10.52 -3.91
N PHE A 346 5.63 11.05 -4.44
CA PHE A 346 4.71 11.88 -3.67
C PHE A 346 4.22 11.20 -2.39
N GLY A 347 4.37 11.90 -1.28
CA GLY A 347 3.91 11.45 0.03
C GLY A 347 4.82 10.45 0.74
N TYR A 348 5.90 9.96 0.10
CA TYR A 348 6.81 8.96 0.70
C TYR A 348 8.18 9.54 1.03
N SER A 349 8.82 8.97 2.06
CA SER A 349 10.23 9.22 2.32
C SER A 349 11.08 8.40 1.34
N PRO A 350 12.13 9.00 0.75
CA PRO A 350 13.06 8.25 -0.09
C PRO A 350 13.91 7.24 0.69
N GLU A 351 14.03 7.40 2.00
CA GLU A 351 14.80 6.51 2.89
C GLU A 351 13.85 5.80 3.86
N ARG A 352 13.94 4.47 3.95
CA ARG A 352 13.12 3.63 4.82
C ARG A 352 13.77 2.28 5.08
N MET A 353 13.29 1.57 6.13
CA MET A 353 13.68 0.18 6.37
C MET A 353 13.33 -0.70 5.16
N ASN A 354 14.28 -1.56 4.78
CA ASN A 354 14.17 -2.44 3.61
C ASN A 354 13.70 -3.84 4.02
N ALA A 355 12.53 -4.25 3.57
CA ALA A 355 12.01 -5.59 3.82
C ALA A 355 12.83 -6.68 3.12
N SER A 356 13.40 -6.37 1.93
CA SER A 356 14.27 -7.31 1.20
C SER A 356 15.64 -7.50 1.84
N ALA A 357 16.04 -6.64 2.79
CA ALA A 357 17.29 -6.78 3.54
C ALA A 357 17.14 -7.57 4.84
N LEU A 358 16.01 -8.25 5.05
CA LEU A 358 15.80 -9.08 6.24
C LEU A 358 16.86 -10.19 6.30
N MET A 359 17.65 -10.21 7.38
CA MET A 359 18.64 -11.25 7.70
C MET A 359 18.14 -12.00 8.92
N VAL A 360 18.04 -13.31 8.82
CA VAL A 360 17.40 -14.18 9.83
C VAL A 360 18.38 -15.26 10.27
N ARG A 361 18.39 -15.60 11.57
CA ARG A 361 19.11 -16.77 12.06
C ARG A 361 18.48 -18.05 11.53
N ARG A 362 19.30 -19.03 11.17
CA ARG A 362 18.83 -20.35 10.74
C ARG A 362 17.88 -20.96 11.78
N GLU A 363 18.25 -20.91 13.05
CA GLU A 363 17.45 -21.42 14.14
C GLU A 363 16.08 -20.76 14.25
N ALA A 364 15.99 -19.45 13.98
CA ALA A 364 14.73 -18.73 13.95
C ALA A 364 13.88 -19.14 12.73
N LEU A 365 14.50 -19.32 11.55
CA LEU A 365 13.80 -19.84 10.38
C LEU A 365 13.24 -21.25 10.61
N ASP A 366 14.01 -22.12 11.29
CA ASP A 366 13.55 -23.48 11.61
C ASP A 366 12.36 -23.46 12.56
N GLN A 367 12.26 -22.46 13.44
CA GLN A 367 11.14 -22.28 14.35
C GLN A 367 9.90 -21.69 13.66
N VAL A 368 10.07 -20.63 12.85
CA VAL A 368 8.93 -19.94 12.21
C VAL A 368 8.53 -20.55 10.86
N GLY A 369 9.35 -21.41 10.28
CA GLY A 369 9.18 -21.93 8.93
C GLY A 369 9.59 -20.92 7.85
N GLY A 370 9.21 -21.18 6.59
CA GLY A 370 9.49 -20.31 5.45
C GLY A 370 8.53 -19.13 5.32
N TYR A 371 8.60 -18.47 4.17
CA TYR A 371 7.63 -17.46 3.77
C TYR A 371 6.29 -18.11 3.41
N ASP A 372 5.21 -17.39 3.63
CA ASP A 372 3.88 -17.79 3.15
C ASP A 372 3.88 -18.02 1.64
N GLN A 373 3.13 -19.03 1.21
CA GLN A 373 3.04 -19.41 -0.20
C GLN A 373 2.05 -18.50 -0.95
N ILE A 374 2.34 -17.21 -0.98
CA ILE A 374 1.52 -16.16 -1.58
C ILE A 374 2.33 -15.28 -2.52
N ARG A 375 1.65 -14.48 -3.36
CA ARG A 375 2.30 -13.58 -4.32
C ARG A 375 2.72 -12.25 -3.72
N LYS A 376 2.11 -11.82 -2.61
CA LYS A 376 2.26 -10.46 -2.07
C LYS A 376 2.24 -10.45 -0.54
N GLY A 377 3.16 -9.74 0.07
CA GLY A 377 3.09 -9.36 1.49
C GLY A 377 3.67 -10.34 2.50
N ALA A 378 4.17 -11.52 2.07
CA ALA A 378 4.76 -12.49 2.98
C ALA A 378 6.03 -11.96 3.69
N ASP A 379 6.71 -10.97 3.13
CA ASP A 379 7.81 -10.26 3.79
C ASP A 379 7.36 -9.53 5.06
N SER A 380 6.20 -8.89 4.98
CA SER A 380 5.63 -8.15 6.12
C SER A 380 5.11 -9.10 7.21
N GLU A 381 4.52 -10.20 6.81
CA GLU A 381 4.06 -11.24 7.73
C GLU A 381 5.26 -11.92 8.42
N MET A 382 6.26 -12.36 7.65
CA MET A 382 7.49 -12.98 8.17
C MET A 382 8.19 -12.07 9.20
N TYR A 383 8.29 -10.78 8.91
CA TYR A 383 8.85 -9.82 9.85
C TYR A 383 8.06 -9.75 11.17
N GLU A 384 6.73 -9.69 11.10
CA GLU A 384 5.90 -9.66 12.31
C GLU A 384 5.91 -11.01 13.05
N ARG A 385 6.01 -12.14 12.35
CA ARG A 385 6.12 -13.48 12.93
C ARG A 385 7.45 -13.67 13.67
N LEU A 386 8.55 -13.22 13.10
CA LEU A 386 9.86 -13.25 13.76
C LEU A 386 9.87 -12.45 15.07
N LYS A 387 9.09 -11.37 15.17
CA LYS A 387 8.95 -10.60 16.42
C LYS A 387 8.30 -11.38 17.57
N LEU A 388 7.64 -12.48 17.29
CA LEU A 388 7.14 -13.38 18.34
C LEU A 388 8.26 -14.18 19.02
N LEU A 389 9.42 -14.33 18.36
CA LEU A 389 10.61 -14.97 18.92
C LEU A 389 11.49 -13.99 19.71
N GLY A 390 11.48 -12.71 19.36
CA GLY A 390 12.30 -11.69 19.98
C GLY A 390 12.31 -10.38 19.19
N GLU A 391 13.05 -9.40 19.68
CA GLU A 391 13.16 -8.11 19.00
C GLU A 391 13.98 -8.26 17.71
N VAL A 392 13.42 -7.79 16.58
CA VAL A 392 14.15 -7.64 15.31
C VAL A 392 14.91 -6.32 15.35
N VAL A 393 16.24 -6.40 15.23
CA VAL A 393 17.11 -5.23 15.35
C VAL A 393 17.35 -4.56 14.00
N ASP A 394 17.40 -3.24 13.98
CA ASP A 394 17.46 -2.43 12.78
C ASP A 394 18.79 -1.67 12.64
N VAL A 395 19.48 -1.86 11.51
CA VAL A 395 20.61 -1.02 11.08
C VAL A 395 20.02 0.21 10.39
N ALA A 396 20.19 1.37 11.00
CA ALA A 396 19.57 2.63 10.55
C ALA A 396 20.24 3.21 9.28
N GLU A 397 21.44 2.76 8.96
CA GLU A 397 22.20 3.19 7.80
C GLU A 397 21.56 2.69 6.50
N PRO A 398 21.54 3.52 5.43
CA PRO A 398 20.99 3.14 4.13
C PRO A 398 21.97 2.21 3.39
N LEU A 399 21.95 0.93 3.72
CA LEU A 399 22.85 -0.07 3.19
C LEU A 399 22.35 -0.76 1.90
N ALA A 400 21.38 -0.16 1.25
CA ALA A 400 20.92 -0.56 -0.08
C ALA A 400 20.35 0.63 -0.86
N VAL A 401 20.36 0.51 -2.18
CA VAL A 401 19.56 1.32 -3.10
C VAL A 401 18.55 0.39 -3.75
N THR A 402 17.26 0.65 -3.56
CA THR A 402 16.19 -0.20 -4.09
C THR A 402 15.54 0.45 -5.31
N ARG A 403 15.30 -0.37 -6.34
CA ARG A 403 14.76 0.11 -7.62
C ARG A 403 13.24 0.24 -7.57
N LEU A 404 12.75 1.40 -7.97
CA LEU A 404 11.31 1.66 -8.17
C LEU A 404 10.90 1.28 -9.59
N ALA A 405 10.71 -0.01 -9.85
CA ALA A 405 10.27 -0.48 -11.15
C ALA A 405 8.79 -0.17 -11.43
N ALA A 406 8.44 0.14 -12.68
CA ALA A 406 7.07 0.44 -13.10
C ALA A 406 6.12 -0.78 -12.93
N GLY A 407 6.65 -2.01 -13.02
CA GLY A 407 5.92 -3.28 -12.96
C GLY A 407 5.92 -3.96 -11.58
N SER A 408 6.32 -3.30 -10.49
CA SER A 408 6.34 -3.91 -9.16
C SER A 408 4.95 -4.42 -8.74
N LEU A 409 4.86 -5.71 -8.35
CA LEU A 409 3.62 -6.39 -7.94
C LEU A 409 2.88 -5.67 -6.80
N SER A 410 3.60 -5.01 -5.92
CA SER A 410 3.02 -4.30 -4.77
C SER A 410 2.54 -2.89 -5.10
N ARG A 411 2.87 -2.33 -6.27
CA ARG A 411 2.60 -0.93 -6.60
C ARG A 411 1.10 -0.61 -6.70
N ALA A 412 0.31 -1.54 -7.23
CA ALA A 412 -1.14 -1.39 -7.34
C ALA A 412 -1.84 -1.36 -5.96
N ASP A 413 -1.22 -1.97 -4.94
CA ASP A 413 -1.76 -2.06 -3.59
C ASP A 413 -1.45 -0.81 -2.74
N PHE A 414 -0.47 0.00 -3.17
CA PHE A 414 -0.03 1.21 -2.47
C PHE A 414 -0.26 2.45 -3.33
N SER A 415 -1.41 3.07 -3.16
CA SER A 415 -1.68 4.42 -3.67
C SER A 415 -1.65 5.39 -2.49
N PHE A 416 -1.20 6.62 -2.72
CA PHE A 416 -1.20 7.64 -1.68
C PHE A 416 -2.62 7.82 -1.10
N GLY A 417 -2.75 7.65 0.21
CA GLY A 417 -4.01 7.75 0.92
C GLY A 417 -5.01 6.60 0.74
N ARG A 418 -4.61 5.48 0.08
CA ARG A 418 -5.49 4.32 -0.14
C ARG A 418 -4.81 3.02 0.29
N HIS A 419 -5.57 2.15 0.97
CA HIS A 419 -5.21 0.75 1.22
C HIS A 419 -6.09 -0.17 0.37
N SER A 420 -5.50 -1.19 -0.23
CA SER A 420 -6.26 -2.26 -0.88
C SER A 420 -7.05 -3.05 0.18
N PRO A 421 -8.36 -3.34 -0.04
CA PRO A 421 -9.14 -4.20 0.87
C PRO A 421 -8.46 -5.55 1.15
N ASP A 422 -7.85 -6.13 0.13
CA ASP A 422 -7.12 -7.40 0.25
C ASP A 422 -5.93 -7.29 1.21
N ARG A 423 -5.20 -6.16 1.17
CA ARG A 423 -4.13 -5.88 2.12
C ARG A 423 -4.65 -5.73 3.55
N VAL A 424 -5.82 -5.11 3.71
CA VAL A 424 -6.45 -4.95 5.03
C VAL A 424 -6.86 -6.32 5.57
N LEU A 425 -7.52 -7.17 4.75
CA LEU A 425 -7.84 -8.55 5.12
C LEU A 425 -6.59 -9.32 5.54
N PHE A 426 -5.59 -9.36 4.66
CA PHE A 426 -4.35 -10.10 4.91
C PHE A 426 -3.68 -9.69 6.23
N ARG A 427 -3.51 -8.37 6.43
CA ARG A 427 -2.89 -7.84 7.67
C ARG A 427 -3.71 -8.12 8.92
N SER A 428 -5.03 -8.03 8.83
CA SER A 428 -5.92 -8.34 9.94
C SER A 428 -5.87 -9.81 10.29
N ALA A 429 -5.88 -10.68 9.29
CA ALA A 429 -5.90 -12.12 9.45
C ALA A 429 -4.60 -12.66 10.08
N PHE A 430 -3.42 -12.30 9.55
CA PHE A 430 -2.17 -12.78 10.13
C PHE A 430 -1.90 -12.18 11.52
N ARG A 431 -2.28 -10.92 11.78
CA ARG A 431 -2.14 -10.30 13.11
C ARG A 431 -3.08 -10.93 14.14
N ASP A 432 -4.27 -11.32 13.74
CA ASP A 432 -5.16 -12.09 14.60
C ASP A 432 -4.57 -13.46 14.94
N TRP A 433 -3.99 -14.15 13.95
CA TRP A 433 -3.29 -15.41 14.15
C TRP A 433 -2.08 -15.23 15.09
N HIS A 434 -1.22 -14.23 14.87
CA HIS A 434 -0.06 -13.93 15.73
C HIS A 434 -0.48 -13.64 17.16
N ARG A 435 -1.59 -12.90 17.37
CA ARG A 435 -2.12 -12.61 18.70
C ARG A 435 -2.54 -13.87 19.44
N ARG A 436 -3.20 -14.80 18.75
CA ARG A 436 -3.58 -16.10 19.31
C ARG A 436 -2.36 -16.95 19.66
N LEU A 437 -1.38 -17.04 18.78
CA LEU A 437 -0.12 -17.73 19.08
C LEU A 437 0.59 -17.18 20.32
N ALA A 438 0.64 -15.86 20.46
CA ALA A 438 1.23 -15.23 21.63
C ALA A 438 0.45 -15.51 22.94
N GLN A 439 -0.87 -15.73 22.86
CA GLN A 439 -1.71 -16.09 23.99
C GLN A 439 -1.61 -17.56 24.36
N ASP A 440 -1.55 -18.43 23.37
CA ASP A 440 -1.54 -19.90 23.56
C ASP A 440 -0.15 -20.42 23.95
N GLY A 441 0.91 -19.65 23.71
CA GLY A 441 2.30 -20.00 24.03
C GLY A 441 2.86 -21.16 23.21
N ASP A 442 2.21 -21.54 22.10
CA ASP A 442 2.61 -22.65 21.24
C ASP A 442 3.60 -22.21 20.17
N ALA A 443 4.88 -22.27 20.50
CA ALA A 443 5.95 -21.99 19.55
C ALA A 443 6.00 -22.98 18.37
N HIS A 444 5.44 -24.21 18.51
CA HIS A 444 5.41 -25.18 17.41
C HIS A 444 4.37 -24.81 16.35
N ALA A 445 3.32 -24.10 16.72
CA ALA A 445 2.33 -23.60 15.78
C ALA A 445 2.85 -22.49 14.86
N LEU A 446 4.00 -21.86 15.17
CA LEU A 446 4.66 -20.88 14.30
C LEU A 446 5.12 -21.46 12.95
N ALA A 447 5.44 -22.76 12.91
CA ALA A 447 5.86 -23.48 11.70
C ALA A 447 4.70 -24.09 10.90
N GLY A 448 3.46 -23.76 11.22
CA GLY A 448 2.24 -24.47 10.82
C GLY A 448 1.85 -24.44 9.35
N HIS A 449 2.55 -23.71 8.46
CA HIS A 449 2.21 -23.68 7.02
C HIS A 449 3.11 -24.55 6.13
N ARG A 450 3.70 -25.60 6.69
CA ARG A 450 4.55 -26.51 5.92
C ARG A 450 3.81 -27.31 4.84
N ASP A 451 2.49 -27.41 4.95
CA ASP A 451 1.66 -28.27 4.08
C ASP A 451 0.87 -27.49 2.99
N GLY A 452 1.23 -26.23 2.71
CA GLY A 452 0.61 -25.45 1.64
C GLY A 452 -0.75 -24.83 1.99
N GLN A 453 -1.16 -24.90 3.25
CA GLN A 453 -2.32 -24.16 3.77
C GLN A 453 -1.85 -23.11 4.77
N GLU A 454 -2.24 -21.86 4.53
CA GLU A 454 -1.95 -20.79 5.46
C GLU A 454 -2.82 -20.92 6.73
N PRO A 455 -2.26 -20.67 7.94
CA PRO A 455 -2.98 -20.83 9.20
C PRO A 455 -4.03 -19.75 9.47
N TYR A 456 -4.19 -18.82 8.53
CA TYR A 456 -5.14 -17.72 8.57
C TYR A 456 -5.67 -17.42 7.16
N PRO A 457 -6.82 -16.73 7.03
CA PRO A 457 -7.39 -16.40 5.74
C PRO A 457 -6.47 -15.52 4.88
N VAL A 458 -6.22 -15.96 3.66
CA VAL A 458 -5.46 -15.22 2.65
C VAL A 458 -6.40 -14.78 1.53
N PRO A 459 -6.34 -13.52 1.07
CA PRO A 459 -7.13 -13.07 -0.07
C PRO A 459 -6.82 -13.89 -1.33
N ARG A 460 -7.85 -14.30 -2.07
CA ARG A 460 -7.65 -15.04 -3.34
C ARG A 460 -6.74 -14.32 -4.34
N SER A 461 -6.80 -12.99 -4.38
CA SER A 461 -5.89 -12.18 -5.21
C SER A 461 -4.40 -12.37 -4.89
N PHE A 462 -4.06 -12.86 -3.68
CA PHE A 462 -2.68 -13.12 -3.27
C PHE A 462 -2.18 -14.51 -3.64
N VAL A 463 -3.11 -15.43 -3.91
CA VAL A 463 -2.81 -16.82 -4.31
C VAL A 463 -3.24 -17.16 -5.73
N ARG A 464 -3.83 -16.18 -6.45
CA ARG A 464 -4.27 -16.39 -7.85
C ARG A 464 -3.11 -16.95 -8.67
N ASP A 465 -3.40 -17.95 -9.50
CA ASP A 465 -2.44 -18.68 -10.34
C ASP A 465 -1.41 -19.53 -9.56
N LEU A 466 -1.58 -19.72 -8.26
CA LEU A 466 -0.81 -20.70 -7.50
C LEU A 466 -1.55 -22.06 -7.48
N PRO A 467 -0.81 -23.18 -7.42
CA PRO A 467 -1.41 -24.52 -7.50
C PRO A 467 -2.44 -24.83 -6.40
N HIS A 468 -2.32 -24.18 -5.25
CA HIS A 468 -3.20 -24.37 -4.10
C HIS A 468 -4.35 -23.34 -4.02
N ALA A 469 -4.45 -22.44 -5.01
CA ALA A 469 -5.52 -21.45 -5.05
C ALA A 469 -6.88 -22.12 -5.22
N ALA A 470 -7.76 -21.93 -4.26
CA ALA A 470 -9.16 -22.35 -4.40
C ALA A 470 -9.89 -21.36 -5.33
N PRO A 471 -10.72 -21.85 -6.27
CA PRO A 471 -11.57 -20.97 -7.07
C PRO A 471 -12.62 -20.28 -6.18
N ALA A 472 -13.16 -19.16 -6.66
CA ALA A 472 -14.35 -18.57 -6.06
C ALA A 472 -15.54 -19.52 -6.22
N SER A 473 -16.49 -19.49 -5.28
CA SER A 473 -17.78 -20.10 -5.49
C SER A 473 -18.49 -19.43 -6.65
N GLU A 474 -18.99 -20.21 -7.61
CA GLU A 474 -19.75 -19.67 -8.74
C GLU A 474 -21.12 -19.14 -8.29
N HIS A 475 -21.65 -19.72 -7.21
CA HIS A 475 -22.95 -19.39 -6.64
C HIS A 475 -22.87 -19.31 -5.11
N LEU A 476 -23.53 -18.30 -4.55
CA LEU A 476 -23.70 -18.09 -3.11
C LEU A 476 -25.15 -17.71 -2.82
N PRO A 477 -25.81 -18.32 -1.83
CA PRO A 477 -27.20 -17.96 -1.52
C PRO A 477 -27.31 -16.52 -1.01
N VAL A 478 -26.32 -16.05 -0.24
CA VAL A 478 -26.33 -14.68 0.27
C VAL A 478 -24.93 -14.08 0.18
N VAL A 479 -24.87 -12.83 -0.28
CA VAL A 479 -23.67 -11.98 -0.21
C VAL A 479 -23.94 -10.76 0.64
N LEU A 480 -23.10 -10.52 1.64
CA LEU A 480 -23.15 -9.37 2.51
C LEU A 480 -22.20 -8.28 2.01
N LEU A 481 -22.71 -7.07 1.78
CA LEU A 481 -21.93 -5.87 1.49
C LEU A 481 -21.93 -4.96 2.72
N ALA A 482 -20.74 -4.72 3.28
CA ALA A 482 -20.57 -3.92 4.50
C ALA A 482 -19.17 -3.33 4.60
N ASP A 483 -18.99 -2.37 5.50
CA ASP A 483 -17.65 -2.02 6.03
C ASP A 483 -17.22 -3.11 7.01
N LEU A 484 -16.33 -3.99 6.55
CA LEU A 484 -15.91 -5.16 7.32
C LEU A 484 -14.99 -4.82 8.51
N ALA A 485 -14.67 -3.55 8.69
CA ALA A 485 -14.00 -3.03 9.88
C ALA A 485 -14.98 -2.56 10.97
N ASP A 486 -16.28 -2.48 10.66
CA ASP A 486 -17.31 -2.14 11.64
C ASP A 486 -17.87 -3.41 12.33
N PRO A 487 -17.53 -3.66 13.61
CA PRO A 487 -17.91 -4.90 14.27
C PRO A 487 -19.41 -5.00 14.55
N VAL A 488 -20.11 -3.89 14.74
CA VAL A 488 -21.51 -3.91 15.20
C VAL A 488 -22.46 -4.44 14.11
N PRO A 489 -22.55 -3.83 12.91
CA PRO A 489 -23.45 -4.33 11.89
C PRO A 489 -23.02 -5.69 11.33
N VAL A 490 -21.71 -5.94 11.25
CA VAL A 490 -21.18 -7.20 10.70
C VAL A 490 -21.44 -8.37 11.64
N GLY A 491 -21.19 -8.21 12.96
CA GLY A 491 -21.44 -9.27 13.96
C GLY A 491 -22.91 -9.67 14.01
N MET A 492 -23.82 -8.70 14.07
CA MET A 492 -25.27 -8.95 14.06
C MET A 492 -25.73 -9.68 12.79
N ALA A 493 -25.23 -9.26 11.62
CA ALA A 493 -25.59 -9.89 10.36
C ALA A 493 -25.05 -11.33 10.27
N LEU A 494 -23.81 -11.58 10.69
CA LEU A 494 -23.23 -12.91 10.72
C LEU A 494 -24.06 -13.86 11.59
N GLU A 495 -24.44 -13.44 12.80
CA GLU A 495 -25.29 -14.25 13.68
C GLU A 495 -26.64 -14.58 13.04
N GLN A 496 -27.29 -13.60 12.40
CA GLN A 496 -28.59 -13.80 11.76
C GLN A 496 -28.51 -14.65 10.51
N LEU A 497 -27.47 -14.47 9.68
CA LEU A 497 -27.33 -15.14 8.38
C LEU A 497 -26.75 -16.55 8.47
N THR A 498 -25.97 -16.83 9.54
CA THR A 498 -25.38 -18.16 9.74
C THR A 498 -26.15 -19.02 10.73
N ALA A 499 -27.17 -18.48 11.41
CA ALA A 499 -27.98 -19.22 12.37
C ALA A 499 -28.83 -20.27 11.67
N GLY A 500 -28.44 -21.55 11.81
CA GLY A 500 -29.20 -22.69 11.29
C GLY A 500 -29.05 -22.98 9.80
N SER A 501 -28.12 -22.34 9.10
CA SER A 501 -27.73 -22.67 7.73
C SER A 501 -26.35 -23.31 7.70
N GLU A 502 -26.20 -24.35 6.90
CA GLU A 502 -24.90 -24.94 6.54
C GLU A 502 -24.30 -24.24 5.30
N ASP A 503 -25.06 -23.33 4.69
CA ASP A 503 -24.64 -22.64 3.48
C ASP A 503 -23.56 -21.60 3.78
N ARG A 504 -22.62 -21.48 2.86
CA ARG A 504 -21.54 -20.50 2.94
C ARG A 504 -22.07 -19.08 2.61
N LEU A 505 -21.75 -18.11 3.46
CA LEU A 505 -22.06 -16.70 3.25
C LEU A 505 -20.93 -16.04 2.47
N GLY A 506 -21.24 -15.30 1.40
CA GLY A 506 -20.29 -14.39 0.76
C GLY A 506 -20.19 -13.07 1.50
N VAL A 507 -18.99 -12.48 1.57
CA VAL A 507 -18.82 -11.10 2.06
C VAL A 507 -18.05 -10.26 1.06
N LEU A 508 -18.53 -9.06 0.82
CA LEU A 508 -17.94 -8.06 -0.04
C LEU A 508 -17.60 -6.83 0.79
N GLY A 509 -16.32 -6.65 1.10
CA GLY A 509 -15.84 -5.53 1.88
C GLY A 509 -15.80 -4.25 1.09
N ARG A 510 -16.45 -3.20 1.61
CA ARG A 510 -16.27 -1.82 1.19
C ARG A 510 -15.98 -0.95 2.40
N GLU A 511 -14.92 -0.17 2.32
CA GLU A 511 -14.58 0.77 3.35
C GLU A 511 -15.58 1.94 3.36
N ASP A 512 -16.11 2.28 4.55
CA ASP A 512 -16.85 3.54 4.73
C ASP A 512 -15.84 4.70 4.71
N LEU A 513 -15.78 5.35 3.56
CA LEU A 513 -14.85 6.45 3.32
C LEU A 513 -15.19 7.70 4.15
N SER A 514 -16.35 7.76 4.82
CA SER A 514 -16.67 8.83 5.76
C SER A 514 -15.90 8.73 7.08
N ARG A 515 -15.36 7.54 7.39
CA ARG A 515 -14.50 7.26 8.55
C ARG A 515 -13.01 7.50 8.26
N ALA A 516 -12.69 8.19 7.19
CA ALA A 516 -11.33 8.48 6.77
C ALA A 516 -10.56 9.27 7.83
N GLY A 517 -9.42 8.74 8.27
CA GLY A 517 -8.52 9.35 9.27
C GLY A 517 -8.21 8.45 10.45
N VAL A 518 -8.85 7.30 10.58
CA VAL A 518 -8.51 6.27 11.56
C VAL A 518 -7.31 5.46 11.04
N GLU A 519 -6.35 5.17 11.92
CA GLU A 519 -5.26 4.23 11.63
C GLU A 519 -5.80 2.96 10.99
N GLY A 520 -5.20 2.57 9.89
CA GLY A 520 -5.57 1.51 8.96
C GLY A 520 -6.63 0.53 9.45
N PRO A 521 -7.75 0.39 8.72
CA PRO A 521 -8.88 -0.43 9.16
C PRO A 521 -8.40 -1.85 9.46
N SER A 522 -8.92 -2.44 10.54
CA SER A 522 -8.71 -3.85 10.89
C SER A 522 -10.06 -4.55 10.83
N TRP A 523 -10.14 -5.69 10.16
CA TRP A 523 -11.36 -6.47 10.10
C TRP A 523 -11.74 -7.06 11.45
N ASP A 524 -13.03 -7.23 11.64
CA ASP A 524 -13.59 -7.76 12.88
C ASP A 524 -13.11 -9.19 13.17
N PRO A 525 -12.67 -9.52 14.40
CA PRO A 525 -12.18 -10.86 14.74
C PRO A 525 -13.23 -11.98 14.59
N LEU A 526 -14.52 -11.71 14.77
CA LEU A 526 -15.58 -12.70 14.59
C LEU A 526 -15.73 -13.05 13.10
N LEU A 527 -15.64 -12.04 12.22
CA LEU A 527 -15.60 -12.24 10.78
C LEU A 527 -14.40 -13.09 10.36
N LEU A 528 -13.20 -12.75 10.87
CA LEU A 528 -11.98 -13.52 10.58
C LEU A 528 -12.09 -14.97 11.06
N ALA A 529 -12.74 -15.21 12.20
CA ALA A 529 -13.03 -16.56 12.69
C ALA A 529 -13.98 -17.30 11.75
N ALA A 530 -15.06 -16.68 11.30
CA ALA A 530 -16.03 -17.28 10.38
C ALA A 530 -15.41 -17.60 9.01
N VAL A 531 -14.50 -16.75 8.51
CA VAL A 531 -13.74 -17.04 7.27
C VAL A 531 -12.81 -18.24 7.46
N ARG A 532 -12.09 -18.32 8.56
CA ARG A 532 -11.19 -19.44 8.88
C ARG A 532 -11.95 -20.76 9.02
N GLU A 533 -13.14 -20.73 9.59
CA GLU A 533 -14.03 -21.89 9.75
C GLU A 533 -14.72 -22.30 8.44
N GLY A 534 -14.50 -21.56 7.34
CA GLY A 534 -15.10 -21.84 6.04
C GLY A 534 -16.60 -21.50 5.94
N ARG A 535 -17.18 -20.86 6.96
CA ARG A 535 -18.58 -20.39 6.97
C ARG A 535 -18.77 -19.13 6.13
N VAL A 536 -17.72 -18.35 5.95
CA VAL A 536 -17.73 -17.10 5.18
C VAL A 536 -16.69 -17.16 4.08
N GLU A 537 -17.07 -16.74 2.89
CA GLU A 537 -16.21 -16.56 1.73
C GLU A 537 -16.03 -15.08 1.41
N VAL A 538 -14.78 -14.63 1.36
CA VAL A 538 -14.47 -13.24 1.00
C VAL A 538 -14.38 -13.09 -0.51
N LEU A 539 -15.17 -12.21 -1.08
CA LEU A 539 -15.15 -11.87 -2.49
C LEU A 539 -14.13 -10.78 -2.77
N VAL A 540 -13.29 -11.00 -3.78
CA VAL A 540 -12.22 -10.08 -4.19
C VAL A 540 -12.40 -9.64 -5.64
N ASP A 541 -11.70 -8.58 -6.04
CA ASP A 541 -11.70 -8.12 -7.42
C ASP A 541 -11.26 -9.23 -8.38
N GLY A 542 -12.01 -9.38 -9.48
CA GLY A 542 -11.81 -10.43 -10.49
C GLY A 542 -12.54 -11.75 -10.20
N ASP A 543 -13.26 -11.89 -9.08
CA ASP A 543 -14.20 -13.00 -8.89
C ASP A 543 -15.44 -12.81 -9.75
N VAL A 544 -16.02 -13.91 -10.21
CA VAL A 544 -17.28 -13.96 -10.96
C VAL A 544 -18.25 -14.82 -10.16
N VAL A 545 -19.30 -14.20 -9.61
CA VAL A 545 -20.19 -14.85 -8.64
C VAL A 545 -21.63 -14.50 -8.95
N HIS A 546 -22.52 -15.47 -8.84
CA HIS A 546 -23.96 -15.25 -8.76
C HIS A 546 -24.44 -15.37 -7.32
N ALA A 547 -25.27 -14.44 -6.86
CA ALA A 547 -25.88 -14.50 -5.54
C ALA A 547 -27.41 -14.42 -5.65
N ASP A 548 -28.12 -15.30 -4.92
CA ASP A 548 -29.58 -15.22 -4.86
C ASP A 548 -30.00 -13.89 -4.19
N THR A 549 -29.30 -13.53 -3.11
CA THR A 549 -29.59 -12.28 -2.39
C THR A 549 -28.31 -11.53 -2.03
N LEU A 550 -28.25 -10.25 -2.40
CA LEU A 550 -27.27 -9.29 -1.88
C LEU A 550 -27.89 -8.48 -0.73
N VAL A 551 -27.23 -8.48 0.42
CA VAL A 551 -27.61 -7.67 1.59
C VAL A 551 -26.63 -6.53 1.75
N ALA A 552 -27.05 -5.29 1.57
CA ALA A 552 -26.25 -4.11 1.87
C ALA A 552 -26.61 -3.58 3.26
N LEU A 553 -25.74 -3.79 4.25
CA LEU A 553 -25.95 -3.31 5.62
C LEU A 553 -25.85 -1.79 5.72
N GLU A 554 -25.08 -1.19 4.85
CA GLU A 554 -24.85 0.24 4.76
C GLU A 554 -25.09 0.69 3.31
N PRO A 555 -26.33 1.03 2.96
CA PRO A 555 -26.69 1.43 1.58
C PRO A 555 -25.85 2.59 1.02
N SER A 556 -25.32 3.46 1.89
CA SER A 556 -24.42 4.54 1.50
C SER A 556 -23.14 4.05 0.81
N LEU A 557 -22.70 2.82 1.09
CA LEU A 557 -21.55 2.22 0.42
C LEU A 557 -21.79 1.94 -1.07
N LEU A 558 -23.05 1.74 -1.47
CA LEU A 558 -23.45 1.59 -2.87
C LEU A 558 -23.41 2.92 -3.63
N ALA A 559 -23.61 4.03 -2.94
CA ALA A 559 -23.55 5.37 -3.52
C ALA A 559 -22.11 5.86 -3.75
N LEU A 560 -21.10 5.15 -3.21
CA LEU A 560 -19.69 5.51 -3.41
C LEU A 560 -19.27 5.13 -4.84
N PRO A 561 -18.76 6.12 -5.62
CA PRO A 561 -18.38 5.85 -7.00
C PRO A 561 -17.19 4.93 -7.08
N ALA A 562 -17.28 4.00 -8.04
CA ALA A 562 -16.19 3.33 -8.75
C ALA A 562 -15.01 2.77 -7.91
N LEU A 563 -15.25 2.07 -6.82
CA LEU A 563 -14.31 1.03 -6.43
C LEU A 563 -14.65 -0.22 -7.25
N PRO A 564 -13.65 -0.93 -7.84
CA PRO A 564 -13.92 -2.16 -8.54
C PRO A 564 -14.64 -3.13 -7.60
N LEU A 565 -15.75 -3.69 -8.08
CA LEU A 565 -16.46 -4.78 -7.44
C LEU A 565 -16.23 -6.03 -8.27
N PRO A 566 -16.25 -7.23 -7.67
CA PRO A 566 -16.31 -8.47 -8.41
C PRO A 566 -17.46 -8.45 -9.43
N ALA A 567 -17.38 -9.30 -10.45
CA ALA A 567 -18.47 -9.49 -11.40
C ALA A 567 -19.60 -10.25 -10.68
N LEU A 568 -20.43 -9.50 -9.95
CA LEU A 568 -21.53 -10.02 -9.14
C LEU A 568 -22.86 -9.82 -9.87
N SER A 569 -23.56 -10.93 -10.18
CA SER A 569 -24.96 -10.96 -10.58
C SER A 569 -25.84 -11.31 -9.38
N VAL A 570 -27.03 -10.72 -9.29
CA VAL A 570 -27.92 -10.94 -8.14
C VAL A 570 -29.37 -11.02 -8.60
N ASP A 571 -30.17 -11.87 -7.93
CA ASP A 571 -31.61 -11.97 -8.18
C ASP A 571 -32.41 -10.99 -7.32
N ARG A 572 -31.90 -10.72 -6.12
CA ARG A 572 -32.56 -9.85 -5.14
C ARG A 572 -31.55 -8.99 -4.38
N VAL A 573 -31.95 -7.75 -4.06
CA VAL A 573 -31.15 -6.86 -3.22
C VAL A 573 -31.96 -6.38 -2.02
N LEU A 574 -31.43 -6.60 -0.83
CA LEU A 574 -31.95 -6.07 0.43
C LEU A 574 -31.06 -4.89 0.89
N LEU A 575 -31.68 -3.76 1.14
CA LEU A 575 -31.03 -2.56 1.65
C LEU A 575 -31.44 -2.33 3.11
N ALA A 576 -30.48 -2.38 4.03
CA ALA A 576 -30.74 -2.12 5.44
C ALA A 576 -30.97 -0.62 5.67
N ALA A 577 -32.16 -0.25 6.05
CA ALA A 577 -32.49 1.12 6.40
C ALA A 577 -31.99 1.41 7.83
N VAL A 578 -30.86 2.09 7.93
CA VAL A 578 -30.31 2.53 9.22
C VAL A 578 -31.03 3.83 9.61
N PRO A 579 -31.69 3.89 10.79
CA PRO A 579 -32.33 5.13 11.25
C PRO A 579 -31.32 6.26 11.35
N PRO A 580 -31.71 7.51 11.00
CA PRO A 580 -30.83 8.66 11.17
C PRO A 580 -30.51 8.86 12.65
N GLY A 581 -29.23 8.97 12.99
CA GLY A 581 -28.81 9.40 14.32
C GLY A 581 -29.10 10.89 14.54
N PRO A 582 -29.10 11.37 15.78
CA PRO A 582 -29.40 12.78 16.11
C PRO A 582 -28.42 13.78 15.47
N THR A 583 -27.29 13.33 14.97
CA THR A 583 -26.26 14.13 14.30
C THR A 583 -26.03 13.73 12.84
N GLU A 584 -26.71 12.72 12.31
CA GLU A 584 -26.56 12.27 10.93
C GLU A 584 -27.69 12.83 10.07
N PRO A 585 -27.38 13.44 8.92
CA PRO A 585 -28.38 13.85 7.95
C PRO A 585 -29.08 12.63 7.35
N VAL A 586 -30.34 12.82 6.91
CA VAL A 586 -31.10 11.80 6.18
C VAL A 586 -30.26 11.30 5.00
N ARG A 587 -29.80 10.06 5.10
CA ARG A 587 -29.04 9.39 4.01
C ARG A 587 -29.99 9.28 2.81
N ASP A 588 -29.48 9.59 1.62
CA ASP A 588 -30.28 9.52 0.39
C ASP A 588 -30.57 8.06 0.02
N LEU A 589 -31.60 7.51 0.62
CA LEU A 589 -32.05 6.13 0.39
C LEU A 589 -32.41 5.92 -1.10
N GLU A 590 -32.85 6.97 -1.79
CA GLU A 590 -33.21 6.89 -3.20
C GLU A 590 -31.96 6.76 -4.10
N ALA A 591 -30.85 7.39 -3.76
CA ALA A 591 -29.60 7.23 -4.51
C ALA A 591 -29.06 5.79 -4.44
N ALA A 592 -29.11 5.16 -3.28
CA ALA A 592 -28.72 3.75 -3.13
C ALA A 592 -29.63 2.82 -3.95
N ALA A 593 -30.95 3.07 -3.91
CA ALA A 593 -31.90 2.32 -4.70
C ALA A 593 -31.72 2.53 -6.21
N ALA A 594 -31.37 3.75 -6.64
CA ALA A 594 -31.06 4.04 -8.03
C ALA A 594 -29.82 3.27 -8.50
N THR A 595 -28.77 3.25 -7.69
CA THR A 595 -27.54 2.47 -7.98
C THR A 595 -27.82 0.98 -8.15
N VAL A 596 -28.69 0.41 -7.30
CA VAL A 596 -29.09 -1.01 -7.42
C VAL A 596 -29.80 -1.28 -8.75
N ARG A 597 -30.77 -0.43 -9.12
CA ARG A 597 -31.49 -0.57 -10.40
C ARG A 597 -30.57 -0.42 -11.62
N GLU A 598 -29.64 0.53 -11.56
CA GLU A 598 -28.70 0.77 -12.65
C GLU A 598 -27.71 -0.39 -12.81
N ARG A 599 -27.21 -0.91 -11.70
CA ARG A 599 -26.13 -1.90 -11.72
C ARG A 599 -26.62 -3.32 -11.97
N TRP A 600 -27.73 -3.72 -11.35
CA TRP A 600 -28.23 -5.11 -11.38
C TRP A 600 -29.60 -5.25 -12.04
N GLY A 601 -30.26 -4.16 -12.41
CA GLY A 601 -31.56 -4.21 -13.05
C GLY A 601 -32.73 -4.62 -12.14
N VAL A 602 -32.49 -4.76 -10.83
CA VAL A 602 -33.49 -5.20 -9.86
C VAL A 602 -33.97 -4.05 -8.97
N ALA A 603 -35.23 -4.13 -8.50
CA ALA A 603 -35.74 -3.18 -7.52
C ALA A 603 -35.32 -3.65 -6.12
N PRO A 604 -34.65 -2.79 -5.32
CA PRO A 604 -34.26 -3.19 -3.97
C PRO A 604 -35.46 -3.24 -3.03
N VAL A 605 -35.36 -4.11 -2.01
CA VAL A 605 -36.29 -4.18 -0.88
C VAL A 605 -35.63 -3.56 0.34
N TRP A 606 -36.30 -2.60 0.96
CA TRP A 606 -35.84 -1.99 2.19
C TRP A 606 -36.21 -2.84 3.40
N VAL A 607 -35.26 -3.07 4.30
CA VAL A 607 -35.41 -3.88 5.50
C VAL A 607 -34.85 -3.16 6.73
N ALA A 608 -35.40 -3.45 7.90
CA ALA A 608 -34.79 -3.08 9.17
C ALA A 608 -33.79 -4.14 9.61
N ARG A 609 -32.64 -3.76 10.12
CA ARG A 609 -31.59 -4.69 10.59
C ARG A 609 -32.10 -5.54 11.77
N ASP A 610 -32.83 -4.88 12.69
CA ASP A 610 -33.36 -5.47 13.90
C ASP A 610 -34.67 -4.79 14.33
N ALA A 611 -35.23 -5.28 15.44
CA ALA A 611 -36.48 -4.73 15.99
C ALA A 611 -36.35 -3.29 16.54
N ALA A 612 -35.14 -2.83 16.87
CA ALA A 612 -34.92 -1.44 17.32
C ALA A 612 -34.98 -0.49 16.11
N ASP A 613 -34.31 -0.82 15.03
CA ASP A 613 -34.38 -0.09 13.76
C ASP A 613 -35.83 -0.07 13.22
N GLN A 614 -36.52 -1.20 13.27
CA GLN A 614 -37.91 -1.31 12.83
C GLN A 614 -38.83 -0.35 13.59
N ARG A 615 -38.70 -0.28 14.92
CA ARG A 615 -39.47 0.65 15.75
C ARG A 615 -39.12 2.11 15.45
N ALA A 616 -37.86 2.43 15.27
CA ALA A 616 -37.41 3.77 14.95
C ALA A 616 -38.03 4.26 13.62
N TRP A 617 -38.00 3.43 12.59
CA TRP A 617 -38.60 3.75 11.29
C TRP A 617 -40.15 3.80 11.32
N ALA A 618 -40.76 2.95 12.16
CA ALA A 618 -42.22 3.03 12.38
C ALA A 618 -42.65 4.38 12.99
N GLY A 619 -41.80 4.96 13.85
CA GLY A 619 -42.01 6.32 14.39
C GLY A 619 -41.94 7.41 13.30
N GLU A 620 -41.23 7.19 12.22
CA GLU A 620 -41.11 8.05 11.05
C GLU A 620 -42.15 7.72 9.95
N GLY A 621 -43.11 6.81 10.23
CA GLY A 621 -44.17 6.43 9.31
C GLY A 621 -43.80 5.33 8.29
N TRP A 622 -42.65 4.66 8.45
CA TRP A 622 -42.23 3.57 7.58
C TRP A 622 -42.50 2.21 8.23
N GLN A 623 -43.07 1.28 7.45
CA GLN A 623 -43.23 -0.12 7.87
C GLN A 623 -42.23 -0.98 7.10
N LEU A 624 -41.08 -1.32 7.72
CA LEU A 624 -40.06 -2.11 7.13
C LEU A 624 -40.11 -3.55 7.67
N PRO A 625 -39.97 -4.58 6.80
CA PRO A 625 -39.77 -5.94 7.26
C PRO A 625 -38.43 -6.10 7.95
N LEU A 626 -38.32 -7.06 8.83
CA LEU A 626 -37.04 -7.42 9.46
C LEU A 626 -36.13 -8.17 8.48
N LEU A 627 -34.85 -7.87 8.47
CA LEU A 627 -33.85 -8.57 7.66
C LEU A 627 -33.92 -10.10 7.86
N ALA A 628 -33.98 -10.56 9.10
CA ALA A 628 -34.09 -11.96 9.44
C ALA A 628 -35.38 -12.66 8.91
N THR A 629 -36.44 -11.89 8.68
CA THR A 629 -37.69 -12.44 8.09
C THR A 629 -37.56 -12.59 6.58
N GLU A 630 -36.90 -11.64 5.92
CA GLU A 630 -36.73 -11.63 4.47
C GLU A 630 -35.69 -12.63 3.96
N LEU A 631 -34.84 -13.15 4.86
CA LEU A 631 -33.80 -14.14 4.56
C LEU A 631 -34.23 -15.58 4.86
N ARG A 632 -35.42 -15.79 5.41
CA ARG A 632 -35.96 -17.14 5.56
C ARG A 632 -36.38 -17.66 4.19
N PRO A 633 -36.01 -18.94 3.87
CA PRO A 633 -36.37 -19.57 2.60
C PRO A 633 -37.87 -19.69 2.42
#